data_252e5fba10a8a56abc62ff28d97ab139
#
_entry.id   252e5fba10a8a56abc62ff28d97ab139
#
_cell.length_a   1.000
_cell.length_b   1.000
_cell.length_c   1.000
_cell.angle_alpha   90.00
_cell.angle_beta   90.00
_cell.angle_gamma   90.00
#
_symmetry.space_group_name_H-M   'P 1'
#
loop_
_entity.id
_entity.type
_entity.pdbx_description
1 polymer ?
#
loop_
_entity_poly.entity_id
_entity_poly.type
_entity_poly.pdbx_seq_one_letter_code
_entity_poly.pdbx_strand_id
1 'polypeptide(L)'
;ADFFKYSFGITQLNDGKAETVELLFKPVQAPYILSQPLHHSQHIISNDKDGLRIRLKVYITQELIMCILSYAANVKVLAPKKLLTEITRHIKEMGTLYLTK
;
A
#
# COMPACT_ATOMS: atom_id res chain seq x y z
N ALA A 1 -18.23 -13.06 -5.25
CA ALA A 1 -18.77 -12.52 -4.03
C ALA A 1 -18.02 -11.28 -3.60
N ASP A 2 -18.68 -10.48 -2.80
CA ASP A 2 -18.14 -9.17 -2.43
C ASP A 2 -16.86 -9.26 -1.62
N PHE A 3 -16.67 -10.35 -0.90
CA PHE A 3 -15.46 -10.55 -0.11
C PHE A 3 -14.20 -10.39 -0.98
N PHE A 4 -14.19 -11.06 -2.14
CA PHE A 4 -13.00 -11.01 -3.00
C PHE A 4 -12.86 -9.69 -3.73
N LYS A 5 -13.93 -8.93 -3.84
CA LYS A 5 -13.89 -7.63 -4.50
C LYS A 5 -12.96 -6.64 -3.79
N TYR A 6 -12.94 -6.68 -2.46
CA TYR A 6 -12.17 -5.74 -1.65
C TYR A 6 -10.96 -6.35 -0.99
N SER A 7 -10.76 -7.65 -1.14
CA SER A 7 -9.67 -8.35 -0.48
C SER A 7 -8.36 -8.21 -1.25
N PHE A 8 -7.28 -8.02 -0.51
CA PHE A 8 -5.94 -8.09 -1.04
C PHE A 8 -5.24 -9.19 -0.26
N GLY A 9 -5.41 -10.44 -0.72
CA GLY A 9 -4.96 -11.59 0.02
C GLY A 9 -6.04 -12.10 0.96
N ILE A 10 -5.69 -13.03 1.82
CA ILE A 10 -6.66 -13.72 2.68
C ILE A 10 -6.54 -13.38 4.15
N THR A 11 -5.43 -12.78 4.57
CA THR A 11 -5.21 -12.43 5.97
C THR A 11 -5.67 -10.99 6.22
N GLN A 12 -6.65 -10.84 7.09
CA GLN A 12 -7.19 -9.51 7.43
C GLN A 12 -6.72 -9.08 8.81
N LEU A 13 -6.35 -7.80 8.92
CA LEU A 13 -5.90 -7.20 10.17
C LEU A 13 -6.90 -6.23 10.76
N ASN A 14 -8.03 -6.01 10.10
CA ASN A 14 -9.06 -5.10 10.58
C ASN A 14 -10.37 -5.86 10.85
N ASP A 15 -11.44 -5.12 11.08
CA ASP A 15 -12.75 -5.68 11.43
C ASP A 15 -13.55 -6.16 10.22
N GLY A 16 -12.92 -6.35 9.08
CA GLY A 16 -13.57 -6.83 7.87
C GLY A 16 -14.16 -5.76 6.98
N LYS A 17 -13.90 -4.51 7.27
CA LYS A 17 -14.38 -3.39 6.44
C LYS A 17 -13.34 -3.01 5.40
N ALA A 18 -13.78 -2.84 4.15
CA ALA A 18 -12.92 -2.30 3.11
C ALA A 18 -12.64 -0.83 3.42
N GLU A 19 -11.41 -0.41 3.17
CA GLU A 19 -10.99 0.95 3.48
C GLU A 19 -10.35 1.61 2.27
N THR A 20 -10.43 2.93 2.24
CA THR A 20 -9.79 3.72 1.18
C THR A 20 -8.33 3.88 1.52
N VAL A 21 -7.47 3.34 0.66
CA VAL A 21 -6.02 3.40 0.81
C VAL A 21 -5.47 4.31 -0.27
N GLU A 22 -4.63 5.27 0.12
CA GLU A 22 -3.96 6.15 -0.83
C GLU A 22 -2.47 5.95 -0.74
N LEU A 23 -1.85 5.78 -1.90
CA LEU A 23 -0.42 5.53 -2.02
C LEU A 23 0.18 6.51 -3.02
N LEU A 24 1.40 6.95 -2.73
CA LEU A 24 2.16 7.79 -3.66
C LEU A 24 3.42 7.02 -4.06
N PHE A 25 3.53 6.72 -5.35
CA PHE A 25 4.69 6.05 -5.91
C PHE A 25 5.64 7.06 -6.54
N LYS A 26 6.94 6.82 -6.40
CA LYS A 26 7.93 7.65 -7.10
C LYS A 26 7.76 7.56 -8.60
N PRO A 27 8.15 8.59 -9.37
CA PRO A 27 7.98 8.57 -10.82
C PRO A 27 8.61 7.34 -11.50
N VAL A 28 9.72 6.83 -10.98
CA VAL A 28 10.38 5.66 -11.54
C VAL A 28 9.50 4.42 -11.45
N GLN A 29 8.62 4.36 -10.46
CA GLN A 29 7.73 3.22 -10.25
C GLN A 29 6.42 3.35 -11.02
N ALA A 30 6.05 4.57 -11.42
CA ALA A 30 4.74 4.84 -12.00
C ALA A 30 4.39 3.96 -13.21
N PRO A 31 5.28 3.77 -14.20
CA PRO A 31 4.92 2.95 -15.37
C PRO A 31 4.51 1.53 -15.01
N TYR A 32 5.14 0.96 -13.99
CA TYR A 32 4.84 -0.42 -13.57
C TYR A 32 3.47 -0.50 -12.90
N ILE A 33 3.14 0.49 -12.08
CA ILE A 33 1.84 0.53 -11.41
C ILE A 33 0.71 0.77 -12.42
N LEU A 34 0.97 1.58 -13.43
CA LEU A 34 -0.03 1.86 -14.46
C LEU A 34 -0.29 0.64 -15.34
N SER A 35 0.76 -0.13 -15.66
CA SER A 35 0.60 -1.31 -16.51
C SER A 35 0.05 -2.51 -15.76
N GLN A 36 0.31 -2.59 -14.44
CA GLN A 36 -0.16 -3.70 -13.61
C GLN A 36 -0.76 -3.15 -12.33
N PRO A 37 -2.04 -2.73 -12.37
CA PRO A 37 -2.70 -2.19 -11.18
C PRO A 37 -2.67 -3.18 -10.02
N LEU A 38 -2.54 -2.65 -8.81
CA LEU A 38 -2.48 -3.46 -7.61
C LEU A 38 -3.80 -4.14 -7.30
N HIS A 39 -4.91 -3.53 -7.72
CA HIS A 39 -6.24 -4.03 -7.45
C HIS A 39 -7.19 -3.41 -8.46
N HIS A 40 -8.30 -4.10 -8.76
CA HIS A 40 -9.25 -3.58 -9.75
C HIS A 40 -9.92 -2.27 -9.31
N SER A 41 -9.89 -1.95 -8.02
CA SER A 41 -10.45 -0.69 -7.51
C SER A 41 -9.50 0.49 -7.65
N GLN A 42 -8.32 0.29 -8.23
CA GLN A 42 -7.33 1.35 -8.35
C GLN A 42 -7.82 2.53 -9.18
N HIS A 43 -7.76 3.71 -8.60
CA HIS A 43 -8.04 4.98 -9.27
C HIS A 43 -6.78 5.84 -9.25
N ILE A 44 -6.50 6.47 -10.39
CA ILE A 44 -5.39 7.41 -10.48
C ILE A 44 -5.88 8.77 -10.03
N ILE A 45 -5.27 9.32 -8.99
CA ILE A 45 -5.60 10.64 -8.49
C ILE A 45 -4.76 11.69 -9.19
N SER A 46 -3.46 11.43 -9.34
CA SER A 46 -2.57 12.34 -10.06
C SER A 46 -1.37 11.53 -10.57
N ASN A 47 -0.75 12.04 -11.61
CA ASN A 47 0.44 11.43 -12.19
C ASN A 47 1.26 12.58 -12.77
N ASP A 48 2.24 13.04 -11.99
CA ASP A 48 3.04 14.19 -12.34
C ASP A 48 4.49 13.99 -11.90
N LYS A 49 5.26 15.06 -11.92
CA LYS A 49 6.69 14.98 -11.58
C LYS A 49 6.94 14.55 -10.13
N ASP A 50 5.95 14.73 -9.26
CA ASP A 50 6.08 14.33 -7.86
C ASP A 50 5.78 12.83 -7.68
N GLY A 51 5.21 12.20 -8.68
CA GLY A 51 4.93 10.79 -8.65
C GLY A 51 3.50 10.46 -9.06
N LEU A 52 3.17 9.18 -8.87
CA LEU A 52 1.84 8.66 -9.16
C LEU A 52 1.09 8.45 -7.86
N ARG A 53 -0.02 9.16 -7.70
CA ARG A 53 -0.89 9.00 -6.54
C ARG A 53 -2.11 8.20 -6.94
N ILE A 54 -2.36 7.11 -6.22
CA ILE A 54 -3.48 6.23 -6.51
C ILE A 54 -4.34 6.04 -5.27
N ARG A 55 -5.58 5.61 -5.51
CA ARG A 55 -6.52 5.25 -4.45
C ARG A 55 -7.02 3.85 -4.71
N LEU A 56 -7.07 3.05 -3.64
CA LEU A 56 -7.59 1.70 -3.66
C LEU A 56 -8.70 1.58 -2.61
N LYS A 57 -9.64 0.69 -2.84
CA LYS A 57 -10.60 0.33 -1.80
C LYS A 57 -10.45 -1.16 -1.53
N VAL A 58 -9.79 -1.49 -0.43
CA VAL A 58 -9.40 -2.86 -0.11
C VAL A 58 -9.42 -3.06 1.40
N TYR A 59 -9.45 -4.33 1.81
CA TYR A 59 -9.20 -4.67 3.19
C TYR A 59 -7.72 -4.49 3.50
N ILE A 60 -7.42 -4.02 4.70
CA ILE A 60 -6.03 -3.91 5.14
C ILE A 60 -5.62 -5.28 5.66
N THR A 61 -4.77 -5.96 4.91
CA THR A 61 -4.33 -7.33 5.21
C THR A 61 -2.82 -7.37 5.31
N GLN A 62 -2.32 -8.47 5.87
CA GLN A 62 -0.87 -8.69 5.91
C GLN A 62 -0.28 -8.69 4.50
N GLU A 63 -1.00 -9.29 3.56
CA GLU A 63 -0.54 -9.33 2.16
C GLU A 63 -0.43 -7.93 1.55
N LEU A 64 -1.36 -7.04 1.88
CA LEU A 64 -1.27 -5.66 1.42
C LEU A 64 -0.04 -4.98 2.00
N ILE A 65 0.21 -5.17 3.29
CA ILE A 65 1.36 -4.58 3.97
C ILE A 65 2.65 -5.08 3.33
N MET A 66 2.75 -6.39 3.09
CA MET A 66 3.93 -6.97 2.46
C MET A 66 4.11 -6.46 1.04
N CYS A 67 3.02 -6.31 0.30
CA CYS A 67 3.07 -5.76 -1.06
C CYS A 67 3.64 -4.34 -1.04
N ILE A 68 3.16 -3.50 -0.13
CA ILE A 68 3.65 -2.12 -0.01
C ILE A 68 5.14 -2.11 0.35
N LEU A 69 5.53 -2.94 1.32
CA LEU A 69 6.92 -3.01 1.74
C LEU A 69 7.83 -3.51 0.63
N SER A 70 7.31 -4.30 -0.31
CA SER A 70 8.11 -4.82 -1.42
C SER A 70 8.60 -3.71 -2.37
N TYR A 71 7.93 -2.55 -2.36
CA TYR A 71 8.38 -1.41 -3.16
C TYR A 71 9.45 -0.59 -2.46
N ALA A 72 9.74 -0.93 -1.20
CA ALA A 72 10.77 -0.25 -0.40
C ALA A 72 10.53 1.27 -0.35
N ALA A 73 11.54 2.06 -0.69
CA ALA A 73 11.44 3.51 -0.61
C ALA A 73 10.73 4.15 -1.80
N ASN A 74 10.19 3.35 -2.71
CA ASN A 74 9.53 3.87 -3.91
C ASN A 74 8.04 4.14 -3.71
N VAL A 75 7.52 3.87 -2.52
CA VAL A 75 6.10 4.08 -2.22
C VAL A 75 5.97 4.75 -0.85
N LYS A 76 4.97 5.62 -0.74
CA LYS A 76 4.62 6.26 0.53
C LYS A 76 3.13 6.07 0.77
N VAL A 77 2.79 5.61 1.98
CA VAL A 77 1.39 5.48 2.39
C VAL A 77 0.88 6.85 2.82
N LEU A 78 -0.20 7.31 2.19
CA LEU A 78 -0.80 8.59 2.53
C LEU A 78 -2.00 8.42 3.45
N ALA A 79 -2.75 7.32 3.30
CA ALA A 79 -3.94 7.02 4.10
C ALA A 79 -4.27 5.53 3.97
N PRO A 80 -4.97 4.96 4.93
CA PRO A 80 -5.42 5.54 6.18
C PRO A 80 -4.32 5.49 7.25
N LYS A 81 -4.56 6.20 8.36
CA LYS A 81 -3.56 6.29 9.42
C LYS A 81 -3.19 4.92 10.00
N LYS A 82 -4.18 4.01 10.14
CA LYS A 82 -3.88 2.68 10.69
C LYS A 82 -2.89 1.91 9.81
N LEU A 83 -2.99 2.06 8.49
CA LEU A 83 -2.04 1.42 7.58
C LEU A 83 -0.65 2.07 7.72
N LEU A 84 -0.62 3.39 7.81
CA LEU A 84 0.64 4.10 8.03
C LEU A 84 1.32 3.63 9.31
N THR A 85 0.54 3.42 10.38
CA THR A 85 1.06 2.93 11.65
C THR A 85 1.68 1.54 11.49
N GLU A 86 1.02 0.64 10.76
CA GLU A 86 1.55 -0.70 10.53
C GLU A 86 2.83 -0.67 9.70
N ILE A 87 2.86 0.15 8.66
CA ILE A 87 4.06 0.27 7.83
C ILE A 87 5.22 0.85 8.68
N THR A 88 4.94 1.87 9.48
CA THR A 88 5.96 2.48 10.33
C THR A 88 6.51 1.47 11.34
N ARG A 89 5.65 0.61 11.90
CA ARG A 89 6.08 -0.43 12.82
C ARG A 89 7.08 -1.37 12.15
N HIS A 90 6.77 -1.81 10.92
CA HIS A 90 7.68 -2.67 10.17
C HIS A 90 9.01 -1.96 9.89
N ILE A 91 8.95 -0.68 9.54
CA ILE A 91 10.17 0.09 9.26
C ILE A 91 11.06 0.15 10.51
N LYS A 92 10.47 0.38 11.67
CA LYS A 92 11.23 0.44 12.92
C LYS A 92 11.86 -0.89 13.24
N GLU A 93 11.13 -1.99 13.07
CA GLU A 93 11.66 -3.32 13.32
C GLU A 93 12.78 -3.65 12.35
N MET A 94 12.61 -3.30 11.08
CA MET A 94 13.65 -3.50 10.09
C MET A 94 14.88 -2.66 10.40
N GLY A 95 14.67 -1.41 10.83
CA GLY A 95 15.77 -0.55 11.26
C GLY A 95 16.56 -1.15 12.39
N THR A 96 15.87 -1.78 13.35
CA THR A 96 16.53 -2.43 14.46
C THR A 96 17.45 -3.55 13.98
N LEU A 97 17.02 -4.28 12.93
CA LEU A 97 17.81 -5.38 12.39
C LEU A 97 19.06 -4.90 11.64
N TYR A 98 18.96 -3.79 10.93
CA TYR A 98 20.02 -3.37 10.03
C TYR A 98 20.82 -2.16 10.48
N LEU A 99 20.23 -1.30 11.31
CA LEU A 99 20.86 -0.06 11.72
C LEU A 99 21.43 -0.11 13.14
N THR A 100 21.03 -1.10 13.92
CA THR A 100 21.53 -1.29 15.29
C THR A 100 22.85 -2.04 15.26
N LYS A 101 23.77 -1.59 16.06
CA LYS A 101 25.07 -2.25 16.17
C LYS A 101 25.04 -3.40 17.18
#